data_dc783a99f6400e756fee2b1ef3340c24
#
_entry.id   dc783a99f6400e756fee2b1ef3340c24
#
_cell.length_a   1.000
_cell.length_b   1.000
_cell.length_c   1.000
_cell.angle_alpha   90.00
_cell.angle_beta   90.00
_cell.angle_gamma   90.00
#
_symmetry.space_group_name_H-M   'P 1'
#
loop_
_entity.id
_entity.type
_entity.pdbx_description
1 polymer ?
#
loop_
_entity_poly.entity_id
_entity_poly.type
_entity_poly.pdbx_seq_one_letter_code
_entity_poly.pdbx_strand_id
1 'polypeptide(L)'
;MSEPTSLHPVESAHWHPVAALGDVRAQPLAVQLLDQPLVLWRDDAGAVHAWADQCPHRGARLSLGRVCAGRLECPYHGWQFAPSGQCVRVPALPDFVPPAGHAARVFAVRVWCELVWVCLQTGVTGVTGVTGVNGEPACQALPQFEAEADSRLRKINCGPYDVATSAPRIVENFLDMAHFGFVHEGWLGARDTPEIPDYQVEPTATGLVAIGCKAWQPQSNLHSTRGALVEYRYEVTGPYTAVLTKVPEAGSTAVQGWRESIALFICPIGPERSRVWFRLAVADFATDAAQLQAFQHTIFTQDQPVLESQRPARLPLEVRAEAHTAADKASAAYRRFLRQAGILFGTC
;
A
#
# COMPACT_ATOMS: atom_id res chain seq x y z
N MET A 1 -22.95 17.99 -15.93
CA MET A 1 -22.84 17.03 -14.82
C MET A 1 -21.64 17.47 -14.01
N SER A 2 -21.86 17.92 -12.75
CA SER A 2 -20.77 18.28 -11.85
C SER A 2 -19.93 17.03 -11.58
N GLU A 3 -18.60 17.14 -11.74
CA GLU A 3 -17.68 16.08 -11.31
C GLU A 3 -17.96 15.75 -9.84
N PRO A 4 -18.02 14.48 -9.46
CA PRO A 4 -18.06 14.14 -8.05
C PRO A 4 -16.73 14.61 -7.44
N THR A 5 -16.78 15.66 -6.65
CA THR A 5 -15.66 16.12 -5.84
C THR A 5 -15.23 14.94 -4.99
N SER A 6 -13.96 14.53 -5.09
CA SER A 6 -13.42 13.47 -4.24
C SER A 6 -13.68 13.84 -2.78
N LEU A 7 -14.35 12.95 -2.03
CA LEU A 7 -14.57 13.14 -0.59
C LEU A 7 -13.24 13.19 0.20
N HIS A 8 -12.15 12.73 -0.41
CA HIS A 8 -10.82 12.59 0.18
C HIS A 8 -9.75 13.15 -0.78
N PRO A 9 -9.68 14.48 -0.99
CA PRO A 9 -8.81 15.06 -2.01
C PRO A 9 -7.31 14.85 -1.71
N VAL A 10 -6.91 14.81 -0.44
CA VAL A 10 -5.52 14.62 -0.04
C VAL A 10 -5.09 13.19 -0.36
N GLU A 11 -5.85 12.21 0.11
CA GLU A 11 -5.55 10.79 -0.11
C GLU A 11 -5.60 10.43 -1.60
N SER A 12 -6.52 11.04 -2.36
CA SER A 12 -6.67 10.82 -3.79
C SER A 12 -5.44 11.26 -4.60
N ALA A 13 -4.62 12.18 -4.06
CA ALA A 13 -3.38 12.63 -4.69
C ALA A 13 -2.19 11.69 -4.44
N HIS A 14 -2.31 10.76 -3.51
CA HIS A 14 -1.29 9.76 -3.25
C HIS A 14 -1.42 8.54 -4.17
N TRP A 15 -0.32 7.83 -4.35
CA TRP A 15 -0.30 6.53 -5.01
C TRP A 15 -0.63 5.44 -4.00
N HIS A 16 -1.54 4.54 -4.39
CA HIS A 16 -1.94 3.40 -3.57
C HIS A 16 -1.78 2.09 -4.35
N PRO A 17 -1.24 1.03 -3.75
CA PRO A 17 -1.19 -0.28 -4.38
C PRO A 17 -2.60 -0.86 -4.40
N VAL A 18 -3.04 -1.42 -5.51
CA VAL A 18 -4.41 -1.95 -5.64
C VAL A 18 -4.48 -3.42 -6.02
N ALA A 19 -3.41 -3.95 -6.62
CA ALA A 19 -3.31 -5.36 -7.00
C ALA A 19 -1.84 -5.77 -7.19
N ALA A 20 -1.54 -7.06 -7.13
CA ALA A 20 -0.30 -7.57 -7.68
C ALA A 20 -0.35 -7.51 -9.22
N LEU A 21 0.79 -7.20 -9.85
CA LEU A 21 0.87 -7.09 -11.31
C LEU A 21 0.43 -8.39 -12.02
N GLY A 22 0.74 -9.54 -11.41
CA GLY A 22 0.37 -10.86 -11.92
C GLY A 22 -1.12 -11.18 -11.87
N ASP A 23 -1.91 -10.44 -11.10
CA ASP A 23 -3.37 -10.62 -11.00
C ASP A 23 -4.12 -9.94 -12.15
N VAL A 24 -3.52 -8.92 -12.79
CA VAL A 24 -4.10 -8.22 -13.95
C VAL A 24 -3.80 -9.04 -15.21
N ARG A 25 -4.71 -9.94 -15.53
CA ARG A 25 -4.60 -10.91 -16.65
C ARG A 25 -5.47 -10.48 -17.82
N ALA A 26 -5.86 -11.44 -18.67
CA ALA A 26 -6.70 -11.21 -19.84
C ALA A 26 -8.13 -10.74 -19.50
N GLN A 27 -8.65 -11.12 -18.33
CA GLN A 27 -9.95 -10.64 -17.85
C GLN A 27 -9.78 -9.36 -17.05
N PRO A 28 -10.71 -8.38 -17.17
CA PRO A 28 -10.72 -7.21 -16.33
C PRO A 28 -10.85 -7.60 -14.86
N LEU A 29 -10.07 -6.94 -13.98
CA LEU A 29 -10.03 -7.18 -12.55
C LEU A 29 -10.76 -6.06 -11.80
N ALA A 30 -11.78 -6.41 -11.02
CA ALA A 30 -12.44 -5.47 -10.11
C ALA A 30 -11.61 -5.27 -8.85
N VAL A 31 -11.34 -4.02 -8.48
CA VAL A 31 -10.69 -3.64 -7.22
C VAL A 31 -11.41 -2.44 -6.61
N GLN A 32 -11.07 -2.08 -5.38
CA GLN A 32 -11.63 -0.91 -4.69
C GLN A 32 -10.50 -0.13 -4.02
N LEU A 33 -10.57 1.20 -4.09
CA LEU A 33 -9.62 2.12 -3.46
C LEU A 33 -10.39 3.32 -2.93
N LEU A 34 -10.23 3.67 -1.64
CA LEU A 34 -10.89 4.82 -1.00
C LEU A 34 -12.40 4.83 -1.26
N ASP A 35 -13.06 3.69 -1.07
CA ASP A 35 -14.47 3.42 -1.40
C ASP A 35 -14.84 3.57 -2.89
N GLN A 36 -13.89 3.90 -3.77
CA GLN A 36 -14.11 4.01 -5.21
C GLN A 36 -13.94 2.65 -5.89
N PRO A 37 -14.99 2.07 -6.53
CA PRO A 37 -14.85 0.88 -7.37
C PRO A 37 -14.01 1.18 -8.62
N LEU A 38 -13.03 0.33 -8.89
CA LEU A 38 -12.13 0.43 -10.04
C LEU A 38 -12.13 -0.87 -10.84
N VAL A 39 -11.85 -0.74 -12.13
CA VAL A 39 -11.49 -1.85 -13.00
C VAL A 39 -10.05 -1.69 -13.47
N LEU A 40 -9.24 -2.73 -13.26
CA LEU A 40 -7.92 -2.86 -13.86
C LEU A 40 -8.03 -3.78 -15.08
N TRP A 41 -7.36 -3.43 -16.15
CA TRP A 41 -7.32 -4.25 -17.35
C TRP A 41 -6.01 -4.02 -18.11
N ARG A 42 -5.67 -4.97 -18.98
CA ARG A 42 -4.44 -4.94 -19.76
C ARG A 42 -4.78 -4.88 -21.23
N ASP A 43 -4.15 -3.97 -21.97
CA ASP A 43 -4.29 -3.90 -23.43
C ASP A 43 -3.38 -4.92 -24.15
N ASP A 44 -3.48 -4.98 -25.48
CA ASP A 44 -2.70 -5.90 -26.31
C ASP A 44 -1.19 -5.57 -26.31
N ALA A 45 -0.80 -4.35 -25.93
CA ALA A 45 0.59 -3.94 -25.75
C ALA A 45 1.14 -4.35 -24.38
N GLY A 46 0.29 -4.89 -23.49
CA GLY A 46 0.66 -5.29 -22.14
C GLY A 46 0.60 -4.15 -21.12
N ALA A 47 0.18 -2.94 -21.49
CA ALA A 47 0.02 -1.84 -20.57
C ALA A 47 -1.21 -2.05 -19.67
N VAL A 48 -1.05 -1.70 -18.39
CA VAL A 48 -2.13 -1.77 -17.40
C VAL A 48 -2.86 -0.45 -17.32
N HIS A 49 -4.18 -0.51 -17.31
CA HIS A 49 -5.08 0.63 -17.19
C HIS A 49 -5.95 0.50 -15.94
N ALA A 50 -6.26 1.64 -15.29
CA ALA A 50 -7.18 1.73 -14.17
C ALA A 50 -8.28 2.75 -14.47
N TRP A 51 -9.52 2.32 -14.41
CA TRP A 51 -10.68 3.17 -14.66
C TRP A 51 -11.71 3.04 -13.54
N ALA A 52 -12.62 4.03 -13.44
CA ALA A 52 -13.84 3.84 -12.66
C ALA A 52 -14.58 2.59 -13.19
N ASP A 53 -14.99 1.70 -12.31
CA ASP A 53 -15.72 0.48 -12.69
C ASP A 53 -17.18 0.80 -13.03
N GLN A 54 -17.35 1.74 -13.98
CA GLN A 54 -18.65 2.25 -14.38
C GLN A 54 -18.67 2.66 -15.86
N CYS A 55 -19.54 2.04 -16.63
CA CYS A 55 -19.78 2.41 -18.02
C CYS A 55 -20.53 3.76 -18.08
N PRO A 56 -20.06 4.75 -18.86
CA PRO A 56 -20.70 6.07 -18.97
C PRO A 56 -22.10 6.04 -19.56
N HIS A 57 -22.49 4.94 -20.25
CA HIS A 57 -23.82 4.82 -20.84
C HIS A 57 -24.92 4.65 -19.78
N ARG A 58 -24.85 3.60 -18.95
CA ARG A 58 -25.89 3.26 -17.95
C ARG A 58 -25.32 2.69 -16.65
N GLY A 59 -24.08 2.99 -16.31
CA GLY A 59 -23.48 2.65 -15.04
C GLY A 59 -23.11 1.15 -14.86
N ALA A 60 -23.22 0.32 -15.91
CA ALA A 60 -22.84 -1.09 -15.78
C ALA A 60 -21.35 -1.22 -15.41
N ARG A 61 -21.00 -2.20 -14.56
CA ARG A 61 -19.62 -2.47 -14.19
C ARG A 61 -18.82 -2.94 -15.40
N LEU A 62 -17.73 -2.22 -15.68
CA LEU A 62 -16.82 -2.55 -16.77
C LEU A 62 -15.96 -3.79 -16.46
N SER A 63 -15.75 -4.08 -15.17
CA SER A 63 -15.07 -5.30 -14.72
C SER A 63 -15.78 -6.59 -15.07
N LEU A 64 -17.07 -6.54 -15.38
CA LEU A 64 -17.85 -7.69 -15.87
C LEU A 64 -17.75 -7.87 -17.39
N GLY A 65 -17.05 -6.95 -18.07
CA GLY A 65 -16.83 -6.97 -19.50
C GLY A 65 -15.66 -7.86 -19.91
N ARG A 66 -15.09 -7.55 -21.07
CA ARG A 66 -13.94 -8.27 -21.61
C ARG A 66 -13.00 -7.34 -22.37
N VAL A 67 -11.76 -7.76 -22.55
CA VAL A 67 -10.81 -7.09 -23.43
C VAL A 67 -10.90 -7.71 -24.82
N CYS A 68 -11.06 -6.89 -25.85
CA CYS A 68 -11.15 -7.28 -27.25
C CYS A 68 -10.32 -6.34 -28.10
N ALA A 69 -9.32 -6.85 -28.82
CA ALA A 69 -8.47 -6.06 -29.73
C ALA A 69 -7.94 -4.77 -29.05
N GLY A 70 -7.36 -4.92 -27.86
CA GLY A 70 -6.79 -3.80 -27.08
C GLY A 70 -7.79 -2.79 -26.55
N ARG A 71 -9.08 -3.14 -26.47
CA ARG A 71 -10.17 -2.29 -25.99
C ARG A 71 -10.96 -2.98 -24.90
N LEU A 72 -11.46 -2.19 -23.93
CA LEU A 72 -12.39 -2.71 -22.93
C LEU A 72 -13.83 -2.61 -23.46
N GLU A 73 -14.53 -3.75 -23.51
CA GLU A 73 -15.90 -3.87 -23.96
C GLU A 73 -16.86 -3.98 -22.77
N CYS A 74 -17.85 -3.10 -22.71
CA CYS A 74 -18.90 -3.10 -21.71
C CYS A 74 -19.81 -4.34 -21.88
N PRO A 75 -20.14 -5.09 -20.80
CA PRO A 75 -20.92 -6.31 -20.90
C PRO A 75 -22.39 -6.09 -21.27
N TYR A 76 -22.89 -4.83 -21.09
CA TYR A 76 -24.33 -4.56 -21.23
C TYR A 76 -24.74 -4.32 -22.69
N HIS A 77 -24.07 -3.40 -23.40
CA HIS A 77 -24.43 -3.05 -24.78
C HIS A 77 -23.26 -3.16 -25.76
N GLY A 78 -22.16 -3.76 -25.36
CA GLY A 78 -20.97 -3.97 -26.19
C GLY A 78 -20.24 -2.68 -26.56
N TRP A 79 -20.45 -1.56 -25.87
CA TRP A 79 -19.66 -0.35 -26.09
C TRP A 79 -18.19 -0.64 -25.87
N GLN A 80 -17.35 -0.24 -26.83
CA GLN A 80 -15.91 -0.47 -26.75
C GLN A 80 -15.17 0.84 -26.49
N PHE A 81 -14.24 0.78 -25.56
CA PHE A 81 -13.46 1.93 -25.12
C PHE A 81 -11.98 1.70 -25.40
N ALA A 82 -11.33 2.69 -26.02
CA ALA A 82 -9.87 2.69 -26.20
C ALA A 82 -9.14 2.89 -24.87
N PRO A 83 -7.82 2.63 -24.80
CA PRO A 83 -6.99 2.87 -23.59
C PRO A 83 -7.10 4.27 -22.97
N SER A 84 -7.42 5.28 -23.78
CA SER A 84 -7.70 6.65 -23.33
C SER A 84 -9.01 6.81 -22.56
N GLY A 85 -9.86 5.77 -22.49
CA GLY A 85 -11.21 5.84 -21.96
C GLY A 85 -12.28 6.25 -22.98
N GLN A 86 -11.89 6.80 -24.15
CA GLN A 86 -12.83 7.24 -25.17
C GLN A 86 -13.61 6.05 -25.76
N CYS A 87 -14.95 6.17 -25.83
CA CYS A 87 -15.77 5.24 -26.59
C CYS A 87 -15.43 5.34 -28.06
N VAL A 88 -15.13 4.21 -28.68
CA VAL A 88 -14.75 4.13 -30.11
C VAL A 88 -15.71 3.30 -30.95
N ARG A 89 -16.65 2.61 -30.29
CA ARG A 89 -17.65 1.79 -31.00
C ARG A 89 -18.92 1.66 -30.17
N VAL A 90 -20.05 1.88 -30.82
CA VAL A 90 -21.40 1.59 -30.33
C VAL A 90 -22.03 0.56 -31.26
N PRO A 91 -22.10 -0.75 -30.90
CA PRO A 91 -22.51 -1.81 -31.83
C PRO A 91 -23.92 -1.62 -32.41
N ALA A 92 -24.84 -1.05 -31.64
CA ALA A 92 -26.20 -0.79 -32.10
C ALA A 92 -26.29 0.31 -33.20
N LEU A 93 -25.25 1.11 -33.35
CA LEU A 93 -25.16 2.19 -34.33
C LEU A 93 -23.76 2.17 -34.95
N PRO A 94 -23.49 1.28 -35.94
CA PRO A 94 -22.13 1.08 -36.48
C PRO A 94 -21.47 2.32 -37.05
N ASP A 95 -22.24 3.22 -37.66
CA ASP A 95 -21.75 4.46 -38.30
C ASP A 95 -21.70 5.65 -37.33
N PHE A 96 -22.13 5.48 -36.08
CA PHE A 96 -22.13 6.53 -35.09
C PHE A 96 -20.71 6.81 -34.57
N VAL A 97 -20.27 8.05 -34.63
CA VAL A 97 -19.01 8.50 -34.04
C VAL A 97 -19.29 9.02 -32.63
N PRO A 98 -18.86 8.31 -31.57
CA PRO A 98 -19.11 8.74 -30.21
C PRO A 98 -18.42 10.06 -29.87
N PRO A 99 -19.13 11.07 -29.34
CA PRO A 99 -18.53 12.35 -28.94
C PRO A 99 -17.59 12.16 -27.72
N ALA A 100 -16.74 13.16 -27.49
CA ALA A 100 -15.74 13.13 -26.39
C ALA A 100 -16.34 12.85 -25.00
N GLY A 101 -17.59 13.28 -24.76
CA GLY A 101 -18.28 13.00 -23.48
C GLY A 101 -18.69 11.53 -23.27
N HIS A 102 -18.58 10.67 -24.29
CA HIS A 102 -18.79 9.24 -24.16
C HIS A 102 -17.49 8.53 -23.77
N ALA A 103 -16.91 8.93 -22.64
CA ALA A 103 -15.66 8.37 -22.15
C ALA A 103 -15.80 7.77 -20.74
N ALA A 104 -15.13 6.66 -20.51
CA ALA A 104 -14.90 6.13 -19.17
C ALA A 104 -13.93 7.03 -18.43
N ARG A 105 -14.10 7.18 -17.11
CA ARG A 105 -13.17 7.93 -16.27
C ARG A 105 -11.92 7.09 -16.03
N VAL A 106 -10.77 7.62 -16.44
CA VAL A 106 -9.45 6.98 -16.31
C VAL A 106 -8.66 7.56 -15.13
N PHE A 107 -7.78 6.75 -14.54
CA PHE A 107 -6.89 7.15 -13.46
C PHE A 107 -5.44 6.87 -13.85
N ALA A 108 -4.53 7.58 -13.20
CA ALA A 108 -3.10 7.36 -13.40
C ALA A 108 -2.67 6.02 -12.82
N VAL A 109 -1.82 5.30 -13.56
CA VAL A 109 -1.29 3.98 -13.19
C VAL A 109 0.24 4.00 -13.23
N ARG A 110 0.85 3.34 -12.26
CA ARG A 110 2.26 2.96 -12.26
C ARG A 110 2.41 1.51 -11.85
N VAL A 111 3.44 0.86 -12.36
CA VAL A 111 3.88 -0.46 -11.90
C VAL A 111 5.19 -0.27 -11.14
N TRP A 112 5.19 -0.64 -9.87
CA TRP A 112 6.37 -0.55 -9.01
C TRP A 112 6.33 -1.64 -7.93
N CYS A 113 7.47 -2.23 -7.58
CA CYS A 113 7.56 -3.36 -6.65
C CYS A 113 6.64 -4.54 -7.02
N GLU A 114 6.45 -4.79 -8.33
CA GLU A 114 5.52 -5.82 -8.86
C GLU A 114 4.05 -5.63 -8.43
N LEU A 115 3.69 -4.42 -8.01
CA LEU A 115 2.33 -4.00 -7.68
C LEU A 115 1.84 -2.96 -8.69
N VAL A 116 0.54 -2.94 -8.90
CA VAL A 116 -0.16 -1.90 -9.65
C VAL A 116 -0.57 -0.80 -8.67
N TRP A 117 -0.09 0.41 -8.93
CA TRP A 117 -0.36 1.61 -8.14
C TRP A 117 -1.28 2.54 -8.91
N VAL A 118 -2.27 3.08 -8.21
CA VAL A 118 -3.26 4.00 -8.78
C VAL A 118 -3.29 5.28 -7.95
N CYS A 119 -3.38 6.41 -8.65
CA CYS A 119 -3.68 7.72 -8.08
C CYS A 119 -5.05 8.16 -8.61
N LEU A 120 -5.98 8.50 -7.69
CA LEU A 120 -7.36 8.84 -8.04
C LEU A 120 -7.54 10.31 -8.44
N GLN A 121 -6.52 11.14 -8.27
CA GLN A 121 -6.61 12.53 -8.68
C GLN A 121 -6.69 12.63 -10.20
N THR A 122 -7.75 13.25 -10.69
CA THR A 122 -7.91 13.52 -12.12
C THR A 122 -7.27 14.84 -12.48
N GLY A 123 -6.37 14.82 -13.46
CA GLY A 123 -5.83 16.00 -14.11
C GLY A 123 -6.10 15.95 -15.60
N VAL A 124 -5.78 17.01 -16.32
CA VAL A 124 -5.83 17.03 -17.78
C VAL A 124 -4.81 16.02 -18.31
N THR A 125 -5.30 14.99 -18.99
CA THR A 125 -4.48 13.89 -19.52
C THR A 125 -3.63 14.35 -20.68
N GLY A 126 -2.33 14.57 -20.42
CA GLY A 126 -1.29 14.46 -21.43
C GLY A 126 -0.64 13.09 -21.32
N VAL A 127 -0.26 12.48 -22.43
CA VAL A 127 0.19 11.08 -22.58
C VAL A 127 1.42 10.69 -21.73
N THR A 128 2.04 11.60 -20.97
CA THR A 128 3.27 11.35 -20.18
C THR A 128 3.28 11.93 -18.77
N GLY A 129 2.18 12.50 -18.30
CA GLY A 129 2.10 13.03 -16.93
C GLY A 129 0.72 13.61 -16.65
N VAL A 130 0.13 13.23 -15.53
CA VAL A 130 -1.10 13.85 -15.03
C VAL A 130 -0.70 15.19 -14.44
N THR A 131 -1.00 16.29 -15.13
CA THR A 131 -0.81 17.65 -14.60
C THR A 131 -2.12 18.14 -13.99
N GLY A 132 -2.06 18.73 -12.80
CA GLY A 132 -3.18 19.42 -12.16
C GLY A 132 -3.58 20.71 -12.91
N VAL A 133 -4.63 21.35 -12.43
CA VAL A 133 -5.27 22.54 -13.07
C VAL A 133 -4.31 23.73 -13.27
N ASN A 134 -3.17 23.78 -12.57
CA ASN A 134 -2.18 24.85 -12.64
C ASN A 134 -0.79 24.39 -13.14
N GLY A 135 -0.71 23.21 -13.82
CA GLY A 135 0.57 22.67 -14.27
C GLY A 135 1.37 21.93 -13.19
N GLU A 136 0.88 21.90 -11.95
CA GLU A 136 1.44 21.09 -10.87
C GLU A 136 1.17 19.60 -11.11
N PRO A 137 2.05 18.68 -10.64
CA PRO A 137 1.76 17.26 -10.70
C PRO A 137 0.44 16.94 -9.96
N ALA A 138 -0.52 16.32 -10.63
CA ALA A 138 -1.78 15.95 -9.99
C ALA A 138 -1.58 14.90 -8.91
N CYS A 139 -0.56 14.03 -9.05
CA CYS A 139 -0.24 12.98 -8.08
C CYS A 139 1.08 13.28 -7.38
N GLN A 140 1.15 12.97 -6.09
CA GLN A 140 2.38 13.00 -5.32
C GLN A 140 3.43 12.02 -5.89
N ALA A 141 4.66 12.07 -5.38
CA ALA A 141 5.65 11.05 -5.72
C ALA A 141 5.23 9.67 -5.18
N LEU A 142 5.71 8.59 -5.79
CA LEU A 142 5.62 7.25 -5.19
C LEU A 142 6.31 7.23 -3.83
N PRO A 143 5.85 6.42 -2.88
CA PRO A 143 6.56 6.21 -1.63
C PRO A 143 8.01 5.78 -1.86
N GLN A 144 8.90 6.12 -0.93
CA GLN A 144 10.30 5.74 -1.03
C GLN A 144 10.53 4.38 -0.38
N PHE A 145 11.27 3.51 -1.07
CA PHE A 145 11.82 2.27 -0.56
C PHE A 145 13.20 2.06 -1.20
N GLU A 146 14.23 2.60 -0.55
CA GLU A 146 15.59 2.62 -1.11
C GLU A 146 16.13 1.21 -1.42
N ALA A 147 15.77 0.23 -0.60
CA ALA A 147 16.21 -1.16 -0.77
C ALA A 147 15.70 -1.79 -2.09
N GLU A 148 14.66 -1.25 -2.73
CA GLU A 148 14.17 -1.76 -4.02
C GLU A 148 15.23 -1.61 -5.13
N ALA A 149 16.00 -0.53 -5.11
CA ALA A 149 17.05 -0.27 -6.09
C ALA A 149 18.35 -1.04 -5.83
N ASP A 150 18.55 -1.62 -4.65
CA ASP A 150 19.78 -2.34 -4.30
C ASP A 150 19.78 -3.74 -4.91
N SER A 151 20.57 -3.96 -5.96
CA SER A 151 20.70 -5.24 -6.66
C SER A 151 21.34 -6.36 -5.82
N ARG A 152 21.96 -6.02 -4.68
CA ARG A 152 22.52 -7.00 -3.74
C ARG A 152 21.45 -7.65 -2.86
N LEU A 153 20.24 -7.13 -2.90
CA LEU A 153 19.12 -7.66 -2.14
C LEU A 153 18.13 -8.35 -3.08
N ARG A 154 17.67 -9.51 -2.67
CA ARG A 154 16.55 -10.22 -3.29
C ARG A 154 15.24 -9.57 -2.87
N LYS A 155 14.30 -9.41 -3.81
CA LYS A 155 12.99 -8.81 -3.57
C LYS A 155 11.90 -9.88 -3.62
N ILE A 156 11.03 -9.89 -2.63
CA ILE A 156 9.94 -10.87 -2.52
C ILE A 156 8.68 -10.13 -2.05
N ASN A 157 7.57 -10.32 -2.75
CA ASN A 157 6.25 -9.85 -2.28
C ASN A 157 5.58 -10.92 -1.42
N CYS A 158 4.98 -10.50 -0.29
CA CYS A 158 4.13 -11.32 0.57
C CYS A 158 2.73 -10.70 0.63
N GLY A 159 1.71 -11.51 0.70
CA GLY A 159 0.31 -11.09 0.61
C GLY A 159 -0.31 -11.36 -0.76
N PRO A 160 -1.51 -10.80 -1.05
CA PRO A 160 -2.21 -9.82 -0.22
C PRO A 160 -2.84 -10.40 1.05
N TYR A 161 -3.02 -9.53 2.05
CA TYR A 161 -3.78 -9.82 3.26
C TYR A 161 -4.95 -8.82 3.36
N ASP A 162 -6.17 -9.33 3.43
CA ASP A 162 -7.36 -8.52 3.70
C ASP A 162 -7.57 -8.41 5.21
N VAL A 163 -7.68 -7.18 5.73
CA VAL A 163 -7.75 -6.89 7.16
C VAL A 163 -8.95 -5.98 7.44
N ALA A 164 -9.79 -6.37 8.42
CA ALA A 164 -10.98 -5.63 8.82
C ALA A 164 -10.64 -4.50 9.81
N THR A 165 -9.70 -3.63 9.40
CA THR A 165 -9.33 -2.41 10.12
C THR A 165 -8.84 -1.34 9.15
N SER A 166 -8.67 -0.12 9.66
CA SER A 166 -8.20 1.01 8.84
C SER A 166 -6.70 0.90 8.50
N ALA A 167 -6.31 1.44 7.35
CA ALA A 167 -4.90 1.48 6.94
C ALA A 167 -4.00 2.19 7.97
N PRO A 168 -4.39 3.32 8.59
CA PRO A 168 -3.59 3.94 9.64
C PRO A 168 -3.35 3.06 10.87
N ARG A 169 -4.31 2.22 11.28
CA ARG A 169 -4.12 1.26 12.39
C ARG A 169 -3.03 0.24 12.08
N ILE A 170 -2.96 -0.22 10.83
CA ILE A 170 -1.94 -1.19 10.40
C ILE A 170 -0.55 -0.54 10.37
N VAL A 171 -0.45 0.71 9.89
CA VAL A 171 0.84 1.45 9.96
C VAL A 171 1.26 1.65 11.41
N GLU A 172 0.33 2.04 12.30
CA GLU A 172 0.63 2.22 13.72
C GLU A 172 1.14 0.93 14.37
N ASN A 173 0.52 -0.22 14.11
CA ASN A 173 0.98 -1.52 14.58
C ASN A 173 2.39 -1.86 14.04
N PHE A 174 2.65 -1.59 12.76
CA PHE A 174 3.96 -1.82 12.16
C PHE A 174 5.09 -0.98 12.80
N LEU A 175 4.77 0.21 13.32
CA LEU A 175 5.72 1.10 14.00
C LEU A 175 5.92 0.76 15.48
N ASP A 176 5.07 -0.09 16.06
CA ASP A 176 5.12 -0.48 17.46
C ASP A 176 6.05 -1.67 17.66
N MET A 177 6.91 -1.60 18.69
CA MET A 177 7.77 -2.70 19.12
C MET A 177 7.30 -3.33 20.43
N ALA A 178 6.48 -2.61 21.20
CA ALA A 178 6.09 -3.06 22.54
C ALA A 178 5.21 -4.32 22.52
N HIS A 179 4.52 -4.60 21.40
CA HIS A 179 3.73 -5.81 21.24
C HIS A 179 4.55 -7.09 20.96
N PHE A 180 5.84 -6.96 20.58
CA PHE A 180 6.65 -8.09 20.14
C PHE A 180 6.70 -9.24 21.13
N GLY A 181 6.90 -8.94 22.43
CA GLY A 181 6.97 -9.94 23.48
C GLY A 181 5.64 -10.65 23.79
N PHE A 182 4.54 -10.12 23.29
CA PHE A 182 3.18 -10.61 23.57
C PHE A 182 2.51 -11.22 22.33
N VAL A 183 2.49 -10.50 21.22
CA VAL A 183 1.87 -10.96 19.97
C VAL A 183 2.78 -11.93 19.22
N HIS A 184 4.09 -11.66 19.23
CA HIS A 184 5.10 -12.45 18.54
C HIS A 184 6.02 -13.20 19.51
N GLU A 185 5.47 -13.64 20.65
CA GLU A 185 6.22 -14.37 21.66
C GLU A 185 6.94 -15.58 21.07
N GLY A 186 8.22 -15.71 21.40
CA GLY A 186 9.10 -16.77 20.86
C GLY A 186 9.68 -16.49 19.49
N TRP A 187 9.19 -15.46 18.77
CA TRP A 187 9.71 -15.02 17.46
C TRP A 187 10.43 -13.67 17.58
N LEU A 188 9.67 -12.58 17.64
CA LEU A 188 10.21 -11.23 17.65
C LEU A 188 10.39 -10.66 19.07
N GLY A 189 9.98 -11.38 20.10
CA GLY A 189 10.11 -10.94 21.49
C GLY A 189 9.82 -12.06 22.49
N ALA A 190 10.01 -11.74 23.78
CA ALA A 190 9.70 -12.61 24.91
C ALA A 190 9.09 -11.80 26.06
N ARG A 191 8.16 -12.42 26.80
CA ARG A 191 7.44 -11.75 27.90
C ARG A 191 8.32 -11.38 29.09
N ASP A 192 9.42 -12.07 29.27
CA ASP A 192 10.39 -11.82 30.35
C ASP A 192 11.41 -10.72 30.00
N THR A 193 11.41 -10.24 28.76
CA THR A 193 12.28 -9.17 28.26
C THR A 193 11.49 -8.19 27.37
N PRO A 194 10.39 -7.57 27.88
CA PRO A 194 9.48 -6.74 27.08
C PRO A 194 9.92 -5.28 26.96
N GLU A 195 11.02 -4.88 27.61
CA GLU A 195 11.46 -3.49 27.68
C GLU A 195 11.86 -2.99 26.31
N ILE A 196 11.36 -1.81 25.97
CA ILE A 196 11.76 -1.04 24.78
C ILE A 196 12.64 0.12 25.24
N PRO A 197 13.95 0.08 24.92
CA PRO A 197 14.85 1.20 25.18
C PRO A 197 14.38 2.49 24.53
N ASP A 198 14.80 3.62 25.08
CA ASP A 198 14.48 4.92 24.51
C ASP A 198 15.03 5.06 23.09
N TYR A 199 14.26 5.68 22.18
CA TYR A 199 14.62 5.88 20.79
C TYR A 199 14.20 7.27 20.30
N GLN A 200 14.72 7.70 19.16
CA GLN A 200 14.47 9.03 18.60
C GLN A 200 13.48 8.96 17.43
N VAL A 201 12.65 9.98 17.30
CA VAL A 201 11.71 10.12 16.19
C VAL A 201 11.81 11.53 15.64
N GLU A 202 12.04 11.64 14.34
CA GLU A 202 12.20 12.90 13.62
C GLU A 202 11.15 12.99 12.48
N PRO A 203 10.52 14.16 12.28
CA PRO A 203 9.65 14.36 11.13
C PRO A 203 10.47 14.44 9.84
N THR A 204 9.90 13.95 8.75
CA THR A 204 10.41 14.10 7.39
C THR A 204 9.40 14.82 6.51
N ALA A 205 9.78 15.16 5.27
CA ALA A 205 8.86 15.79 4.32
C ALA A 205 7.66 14.89 3.95
N THR A 206 7.82 13.56 4.03
CA THR A 206 6.81 12.57 3.61
C THR A 206 6.23 11.76 4.78
N GLY A 207 6.67 12.03 6.02
CA GLY A 207 6.22 11.29 7.19
C GLY A 207 7.15 11.47 8.39
N LEU A 208 7.84 10.41 8.78
CA LEU A 208 8.76 10.40 9.93
C LEU A 208 9.85 9.34 9.75
N VAL A 209 10.90 9.46 10.55
CA VAL A 209 11.92 8.43 10.77
C VAL A 209 12.08 8.19 12.27
N ALA A 210 12.13 6.91 12.67
CA ALA A 210 12.50 6.49 14.03
C ALA A 210 13.82 5.72 13.97
N ILE A 211 14.78 6.12 14.81
CA ILE A 211 16.16 5.61 14.84
C ILE A 211 16.55 5.19 16.25
N GLY A 212 17.49 4.25 16.34
CA GLY A 212 17.90 3.66 17.61
C GLY A 212 16.84 2.77 18.25
N CYS A 213 15.85 2.35 17.47
CA CYS A 213 14.78 1.45 17.91
C CYS A 213 15.37 0.08 18.20
N LYS A 214 15.24 -0.44 19.43
CA LYS A 214 15.83 -1.72 19.82
C LYS A 214 14.82 -2.61 20.52
N ALA A 215 14.83 -3.89 20.14
CA ALA A 215 14.06 -4.92 20.82
C ALA A 215 14.89 -6.19 20.92
N TRP A 216 14.77 -6.88 22.07
CA TRP A 216 15.37 -8.19 22.21
C TRP A 216 14.53 -9.24 21.51
N GLN A 217 15.16 -10.08 20.69
CA GLN A 217 14.49 -11.11 19.92
C GLN A 217 15.08 -12.48 20.20
N PRO A 218 14.25 -13.49 20.58
CA PRO A 218 14.71 -14.87 20.72
C PRO A 218 15.23 -15.43 19.39
N GLN A 219 14.59 -15.03 18.28
CA GLN A 219 14.94 -15.43 16.92
C GLN A 219 14.95 -14.19 16.02
N SER A 220 16.11 -13.62 15.77
CA SER A 220 16.25 -12.39 15.01
C SER A 220 16.06 -12.56 13.49
N ASN A 221 16.15 -13.79 12.98
CA ASN A 221 15.88 -14.18 11.58
C ASN A 221 15.65 -15.70 11.50
N LEU A 222 15.29 -16.21 10.31
CA LEU A 222 15.02 -17.63 10.06
C LEU A 222 16.18 -18.58 10.46
N HIS A 223 17.40 -18.09 10.45
CA HIS A 223 18.63 -18.91 10.67
C HIS A 223 19.23 -18.69 12.07
N SER A 224 18.72 -17.72 12.82
CA SER A 224 19.24 -17.40 14.15
C SER A 224 18.80 -18.45 15.15
N THR A 225 19.78 -19.00 15.89
CA THR A 225 19.54 -19.96 16.99
C THR A 225 19.79 -19.36 18.37
N ARG A 226 20.12 -18.06 18.42
CA ARG A 226 20.40 -17.34 19.67
C ARG A 226 19.64 -16.01 19.66
N GLY A 227 19.11 -15.64 20.82
CA GLY A 227 18.52 -14.33 21.02
C GLY A 227 19.56 -13.21 20.86
N ALA A 228 19.12 -12.08 20.32
CA ALA A 228 19.94 -10.89 20.13
C ALA A 228 19.11 -9.61 20.34
N LEU A 229 19.78 -8.53 20.76
CA LEU A 229 19.21 -7.19 20.69
C LEU A 229 19.30 -6.72 19.23
N VAL A 230 18.15 -6.56 18.59
CA VAL A 230 18.07 -6.13 17.19
C VAL A 230 17.76 -4.64 17.15
N GLU A 231 18.53 -3.90 16.36
CA GLU A 231 18.27 -2.50 16.10
C GLU A 231 17.46 -2.33 14.82
N TYR A 232 16.47 -1.45 14.88
CA TYR A 232 15.56 -1.11 13.80
C TYR A 232 15.63 0.37 13.46
N ARG A 233 15.46 0.67 12.18
CA ARG A 233 15.10 1.97 11.65
C ARG A 233 13.73 1.85 11.02
N TYR A 234 12.78 2.65 11.48
CA TYR A 234 11.45 2.75 10.89
C TYR A 234 11.31 4.07 10.14
N GLU A 235 10.61 4.03 9.02
CA GLU A 235 10.32 5.20 8.19
C GLU A 235 8.86 5.15 7.73
N VAL A 236 8.16 6.27 7.83
CA VAL A 236 6.88 6.48 7.16
C VAL A 236 7.18 7.32 5.92
N THR A 237 6.90 6.79 4.74
CA THR A 237 7.22 7.41 3.44
C THR A 237 5.97 7.79 2.65
N GLY A 238 4.82 7.74 3.29
CA GLY A 238 3.50 8.11 2.80
C GLY A 238 2.44 7.76 3.82
N PRO A 239 1.19 8.23 3.67
CA PRO A 239 0.14 8.03 4.68
C PRO A 239 -0.09 6.57 5.06
N TYR A 240 0.02 5.66 4.10
CA TYR A 240 -0.27 4.23 4.26
C TYR A 240 0.90 3.35 3.82
N THR A 241 2.12 3.89 3.96
CA THR A 241 3.37 3.20 3.63
C THR A 241 4.38 3.40 4.72
N ALA A 242 4.94 2.32 5.22
CA ALA A 242 6.03 2.34 6.18
C ALA A 242 7.14 1.37 5.76
N VAL A 243 8.35 1.64 6.21
CA VAL A 243 9.53 0.82 5.94
C VAL A 243 10.21 0.51 7.26
N LEU A 244 10.59 -0.74 7.42
CA LEU A 244 11.44 -1.24 8.49
C LEU A 244 12.78 -1.65 7.89
N THR A 245 13.88 -1.23 8.50
CA THR A 245 15.22 -1.76 8.19
C THR A 245 15.84 -2.31 9.46
N LYS A 246 16.22 -3.58 9.44
CA LYS A 246 17.02 -4.21 10.52
C LYS A 246 18.49 -3.89 10.33
N VAL A 247 19.11 -3.39 11.38
CA VAL A 247 20.55 -3.11 11.43
C VAL A 247 21.21 -4.21 12.28
N PRO A 248 22.10 -5.03 11.71
CA PRO A 248 22.78 -6.07 12.48
C PRO A 248 23.62 -5.44 13.58
N GLU A 249 23.63 -6.06 14.77
CA GLU A 249 24.52 -5.66 15.85
C GLU A 249 26.00 -5.83 15.44
N ALA A 250 26.85 -4.87 15.81
CA ALA A 250 28.28 -4.93 15.54
C ALA A 250 28.87 -6.17 16.21
N GLY A 251 29.48 -7.05 15.44
CA GLY A 251 30.06 -8.31 15.94
C GLY A 251 29.15 -9.54 15.85
N SER A 252 27.91 -9.39 15.37
CA SER A 252 27.06 -10.55 15.05
C SER A 252 27.71 -11.35 13.90
N THR A 253 27.51 -12.68 13.88
CA THR A 253 27.92 -13.58 12.79
C THR A 253 27.15 -13.32 11.49
N ALA A 254 26.29 -12.32 11.45
CA ALA A 254 25.65 -11.84 10.22
C ALA A 254 26.75 -11.38 9.24
N VAL A 255 26.63 -11.79 7.99
CA VAL A 255 27.52 -11.38 6.92
C VAL A 255 27.69 -9.87 6.97
N GLN A 256 28.96 -9.41 6.96
CA GLN A 256 29.29 -8.00 7.11
C GLN A 256 28.53 -7.16 6.06
N GLY A 257 27.68 -6.20 6.51
CA GLY A 257 26.82 -5.41 5.64
C GLY A 257 25.44 -6.02 5.35
N TRP A 258 25.08 -7.14 5.99
CA TRP A 258 23.73 -7.69 5.85
C TRP A 258 22.68 -6.72 6.42
N ARG A 259 21.71 -6.40 5.58
CA ARG A 259 20.53 -5.61 5.97
C ARG A 259 19.30 -6.31 5.45
N GLU A 260 18.26 -6.31 6.23
CA GLU A 260 16.93 -6.72 5.82
C GLU A 260 16.03 -5.49 5.89
N SER A 261 15.38 -5.16 4.78
CA SER A 261 14.38 -4.10 4.74
C SER A 261 13.04 -4.67 4.32
N ILE A 262 11.99 -4.22 4.99
CA ILE A 262 10.62 -4.63 4.74
C ILE A 262 9.80 -3.37 4.53
N ALA A 263 9.19 -3.23 3.35
CA ALA A 263 8.19 -2.20 3.12
C ALA A 263 6.79 -2.77 3.32
N LEU A 264 5.98 -2.02 4.04
CA LEU A 264 4.55 -2.23 4.22
C LEU A 264 3.80 -1.33 3.25
N PHE A 265 3.05 -1.91 2.33
CA PHE A 265 2.23 -1.21 1.35
C PHE A 265 0.75 -1.53 1.59
N ILE A 266 -0.08 -0.51 1.80
CA ILE A 266 -1.49 -0.70 2.15
C ILE A 266 -2.39 -0.02 1.11
N CYS A 267 -3.36 -0.79 0.60
CA CYS A 267 -4.53 -0.27 -0.09
C CYS A 267 -5.64 0.03 0.91
N PRO A 268 -6.01 1.29 1.12
CA PRO A 268 -7.19 1.64 1.91
C PRO A 268 -8.46 1.37 1.08
N ILE A 269 -9.02 0.16 1.20
CA ILE A 269 -10.21 -0.27 0.45
C ILE A 269 -11.43 0.53 0.91
N GLY A 270 -11.64 0.59 2.22
CA GLY A 270 -12.69 1.32 2.91
C GLY A 270 -12.15 1.92 4.20
N PRO A 271 -12.93 2.75 4.92
CA PRO A 271 -12.46 3.42 6.14
C PRO A 271 -12.01 2.45 7.24
N GLU A 272 -12.54 1.23 7.24
CA GLU A 272 -12.28 0.17 8.22
C GLU A 272 -11.94 -1.16 7.53
N ARG A 273 -11.42 -1.10 6.31
CA ARG A 273 -11.01 -2.28 5.54
C ARG A 273 -9.82 -1.96 4.66
N SER A 274 -8.81 -2.79 4.76
CA SER A 274 -7.52 -2.59 4.08
C SER A 274 -7.03 -3.87 3.42
N ARG A 275 -6.17 -3.73 2.41
CA ARG A 275 -5.42 -4.83 1.80
C ARG A 275 -3.93 -4.53 1.89
N VAL A 276 -3.16 -5.48 2.34
CA VAL A 276 -1.76 -5.30 2.72
C VAL A 276 -0.84 -6.17 1.87
N TRP A 277 0.28 -5.59 1.45
CA TRP A 277 1.44 -6.32 0.91
C TRP A 277 2.69 -5.93 1.70
N PHE A 278 3.58 -6.90 1.85
CA PHE A 278 4.95 -6.64 2.30
C PHE A 278 5.89 -6.86 1.13
N ARG A 279 6.85 -5.94 0.97
CA ARG A 279 7.98 -6.09 0.05
C ARG A 279 9.21 -6.35 0.87
N LEU A 280 9.69 -7.60 0.88
CA LEU A 280 10.94 -7.98 1.51
C LEU A 280 12.10 -7.64 0.58
N ALA A 281 13.17 -7.09 1.14
CA ALA A 281 14.46 -6.90 0.49
C ALA A 281 15.53 -7.50 1.40
N VAL A 282 16.00 -8.70 1.05
CA VAL A 282 16.85 -9.54 1.91
C VAL A 282 18.13 -9.97 1.19
N ALA A 283 19.23 -10.09 1.92
CA ALA A 283 20.49 -10.61 1.39
C ALA A 283 20.53 -12.16 1.32
N ASP A 284 19.44 -12.82 1.71
CA ASP A 284 19.32 -14.28 1.66
C ASP A 284 18.89 -14.75 0.28
N PHE A 285 19.82 -15.32 -0.48
CA PHE A 285 19.59 -15.94 -1.79
C PHE A 285 19.49 -17.46 -1.73
N ALA A 286 19.79 -18.06 -0.57
CA ALA A 286 19.83 -19.52 -0.40
C ALA A 286 18.46 -20.08 0.01
N THR A 287 17.72 -19.36 0.87
CA THR A 287 16.41 -19.79 1.35
C THR A 287 15.38 -19.68 0.24
N ASP A 288 14.49 -20.67 0.11
CA ASP A 288 13.40 -20.60 -0.87
C ASP A 288 12.46 -19.41 -0.57
N ALA A 289 11.94 -18.79 -1.64
CA ALA A 289 11.00 -17.68 -1.54
C ALA A 289 9.75 -18.04 -0.73
N ALA A 290 9.25 -19.26 -0.91
CA ALA A 290 8.08 -19.76 -0.19
C ALA A 290 8.31 -19.84 1.33
N GLN A 291 9.54 -20.16 1.76
CA GLN A 291 9.89 -20.18 3.20
C GLN A 291 9.93 -18.77 3.79
N LEU A 292 10.53 -17.81 3.06
CA LEU A 292 10.55 -16.40 3.48
C LEU A 292 9.13 -15.80 3.53
N GLN A 293 8.29 -16.14 2.54
CA GLN A 293 6.88 -15.76 2.53
C GLN A 293 6.10 -16.38 3.68
N ALA A 294 6.34 -17.67 3.99
CA ALA A 294 5.70 -18.37 5.10
C ALA A 294 6.08 -17.77 6.45
N PHE A 295 7.34 -17.37 6.63
CA PHE A 295 7.78 -16.67 7.84
C PHE A 295 7.05 -15.33 7.99
N GLN A 296 7.03 -14.48 6.95
CA GLN A 296 6.32 -13.19 6.98
C GLN A 296 4.81 -13.40 7.20
N HIS A 297 4.23 -14.42 6.59
CA HIS A 297 2.83 -14.79 6.80
C HIS A 297 2.55 -15.14 8.26
N THR A 298 3.41 -15.96 8.89
CA THR A 298 3.27 -16.33 10.29
C THR A 298 3.27 -15.09 11.19
N ILE A 299 4.20 -14.18 11.00
CA ILE A 299 4.29 -12.94 11.79
C ILE A 299 3.03 -12.10 11.62
N PHE A 300 2.62 -11.79 10.39
CA PHE A 300 1.49 -10.89 10.17
C PHE A 300 0.14 -11.49 10.59
N THR A 301 -0.04 -12.81 10.47
CA THR A 301 -1.27 -13.46 10.93
C THR A 301 -1.40 -13.51 12.45
N GLN A 302 -0.33 -13.28 13.20
CA GLN A 302 -0.39 -13.04 14.65
C GLN A 302 -0.91 -11.65 15.00
N ASP A 303 -0.58 -10.63 14.18
CA ASP A 303 -1.07 -9.26 14.34
C ASP A 303 -2.55 -9.12 13.99
N GLN A 304 -3.00 -9.82 12.97
CA GLN A 304 -4.31 -9.62 12.36
C GLN A 304 -5.48 -9.69 13.37
N PRO A 305 -5.58 -10.68 14.27
CA PRO A 305 -6.67 -10.73 15.26
C PRO A 305 -6.65 -9.55 16.23
N VAL A 306 -5.47 -9.06 16.60
CA VAL A 306 -5.32 -7.90 17.48
C VAL A 306 -5.78 -6.64 16.76
N LEU A 307 -5.30 -6.41 15.54
CA LEU A 307 -5.69 -5.29 14.68
C LEU A 307 -7.20 -5.23 14.47
N GLU A 308 -7.82 -6.36 14.15
CA GLU A 308 -9.26 -6.45 13.89
C GLU A 308 -10.11 -6.31 15.16
N SER A 309 -9.52 -6.50 16.34
CA SER A 309 -10.19 -6.34 17.64
C SER A 309 -10.21 -4.90 18.14
N GLN A 310 -9.32 -4.02 17.65
CA GLN A 310 -9.22 -2.64 18.15
C GLN A 310 -10.49 -1.84 17.91
N ARG A 311 -10.88 -1.00 18.89
CA ARG A 311 -12.04 -0.11 18.79
C ARG A 311 -11.67 1.28 19.28
N PRO A 312 -11.97 2.32 18.48
CA PRO A 312 -12.55 2.27 17.14
C PRO A 312 -11.59 1.60 16.12
N ALA A 313 -12.14 0.99 15.05
CA ALA A 313 -11.35 0.39 13.97
C ALA A 313 -10.61 1.44 13.13
N ARG A 314 -11.11 2.69 13.12
CA ARG A 314 -10.40 3.87 12.60
C ARG A 314 -9.39 4.36 13.63
N LEU A 315 -8.30 4.94 13.15
CA LEU A 315 -7.27 5.49 14.03
C LEU A 315 -7.71 6.85 14.60
N PRO A 316 -7.88 6.99 15.93
CA PRO A 316 -8.16 8.29 16.52
C PRO A 316 -6.94 9.21 16.42
N LEU A 317 -7.15 10.45 15.94
CA LEU A 317 -6.09 11.45 15.85
C LEU A 317 -6.02 12.38 17.06
N GLU A 318 -7.04 12.39 17.90
CA GLU A 318 -7.05 13.18 19.13
C GLU A 318 -6.07 12.60 20.16
N VAL A 319 -5.21 13.48 20.72
CA VAL A 319 -4.08 13.10 21.57
C VAL A 319 -4.49 12.30 22.83
N ARG A 320 -5.73 12.50 23.30
CA ARG A 320 -6.24 11.86 24.52
C ARG A 320 -7.29 10.80 24.28
N ALA A 321 -7.55 10.45 23.02
CA ALA A 321 -8.52 9.39 22.70
C ALA A 321 -8.05 8.01 23.19
N GLU A 322 -6.73 7.82 23.23
CA GLU A 322 -6.09 6.60 23.73
C GLU A 322 -4.89 6.97 24.61
N ALA A 323 -4.52 6.08 25.55
CA ALA A 323 -3.38 6.29 26.40
C ALA A 323 -2.06 6.00 25.66
N HIS A 324 -1.07 6.87 25.82
CA HIS A 324 0.25 6.72 25.25
C HIS A 324 1.32 6.70 26.33
N THR A 325 2.38 5.96 26.06
CA THR A 325 3.59 5.88 26.92
C THR A 325 4.82 6.34 26.16
N ALA A 326 5.97 6.33 26.79
CA ALA A 326 7.25 6.65 26.13
C ALA A 326 7.62 5.62 25.04
N ALA A 327 7.10 4.40 25.09
CA ALA A 327 7.29 3.40 24.04
C ALA A 327 6.55 3.74 22.74
N ASP A 328 5.49 4.57 22.80
CA ASP A 328 4.61 4.89 21.67
C ASP A 328 5.04 6.13 20.88
N LYS A 329 6.29 6.56 20.96
CA LYS A 329 6.77 7.79 20.31
C LYS A 329 6.53 7.81 18.81
N ALA A 330 6.77 6.68 18.11
CA ALA A 330 6.56 6.56 16.67
C ALA A 330 5.07 6.66 16.32
N SER A 331 4.20 5.97 17.07
CA SER A 331 2.74 6.05 16.93
C SER A 331 2.23 7.48 17.12
N ALA A 332 2.66 8.16 18.18
CA ALA A 332 2.27 9.54 18.46
C ALA A 332 2.75 10.51 17.36
N ALA A 333 3.95 10.30 16.81
CA ALA A 333 4.48 11.09 15.70
C ALA A 333 3.70 10.82 14.41
N TYR A 334 3.32 9.57 14.14
CA TYR A 334 2.53 9.17 12.98
C TYR A 334 1.13 9.82 13.01
N ARG A 335 0.42 9.78 14.15
CA ARG A 335 -0.89 10.46 14.30
C ARG A 335 -0.77 11.97 14.07
N ARG A 336 0.30 12.58 14.57
CA ARG A 336 0.58 14.00 14.33
C ARG A 336 0.83 14.30 12.86
N PHE A 337 1.62 13.46 12.17
CA PHE A 337 1.83 13.56 10.73
C PHE A 337 0.51 13.46 9.96
N LEU A 338 -0.33 12.46 10.20
CA LEU A 338 -1.62 12.31 9.52
C LEU A 338 -2.52 13.54 9.69
N ARG A 339 -2.59 14.05 10.91
CA ARG A 339 -3.37 15.27 11.21
C ARG A 339 -2.84 16.49 10.46
N GLN A 340 -1.52 16.70 10.45
CA GLN A 340 -0.88 17.82 9.73
C GLN A 340 -1.02 17.72 8.22
N ALA A 341 -0.97 16.50 7.68
CA ALA A 341 -1.17 16.24 6.27
C ALA A 341 -2.65 16.29 5.84
N GLY A 342 -3.59 16.40 6.78
CA GLY A 342 -5.03 16.43 6.48
C GLY A 342 -5.60 15.08 6.02
N ILE A 343 -4.98 13.97 6.45
CA ILE A 343 -5.45 12.61 6.14
C ILE A 343 -6.67 12.29 7.02
N LEU A 344 -7.81 12.04 6.37
CA LEU A 344 -9.10 11.79 7.02
C LEU A 344 -9.59 10.35 6.80
N PHE A 345 -9.17 9.69 5.74
CA PHE A 345 -9.66 8.34 5.42
C PHE A 345 -9.03 7.31 6.37
N GLY A 346 -9.87 6.57 7.08
CA GLY A 346 -9.46 5.59 8.08
C GLY A 346 -9.04 6.17 9.42
N THR A 347 -9.30 7.47 9.66
CA THR A 347 -9.08 8.16 10.95
C THR A 347 -10.39 8.62 11.57
N CYS A 348 -10.38 9.01 12.85
CA CYS A 348 -11.52 9.59 13.57
C CYS A 348 -11.06 10.52 14.70
#